data_d6d81a83ac5e808a1d3abb14e76400e2
#
_entry.id   d6d81a83ac5e808a1d3abb14e76400e2
#
_cell.length_a   1.000
_cell.length_b   1.000
_cell.length_c   1.000
_cell.angle_alpha   90.00
_cell.angle_beta   90.00
_cell.angle_gamma   90.00
#
_symmetry.space_group_name_H-M   'P 1'
#
loop_
_entity.id
_entity.type
_entity.pdbx_description
1 polymer ?
#
loop_
_entity_poly.entity_id
_entity_poly.type
_entity_poly.pdbx_seq_one_letter_code
_entity_poly.pdbx_strand_id
1 'polypeptide(L)'
;MKKQFILIAMLAGITGTACTDESDKDPNFTPPAILTEDEEVNYPDDLPTPGEMIRYEESLIERPYRPIVVKYSSGYPPVSSWKEANTRLLTYMYGYERKISTYEEYGAVTDEYGAYTAGGAHEATGRFYVKKIGDRWWIIDPHGYPYYMRGVASFRKGSSDRNKKAWNERFGSDDSWVSVSRNELARIGVHQTGAFGSNGGYGVQQNYNAANANAPFPLAPSFGFLSQFRTQKKHAYADGKSTNEVGLVLYDDWGAFCEEYMRSDAFKPYIGDKNTFGFFSDNELDFSSQNSKILQRFLDIQDHSDVAYIAAQNFMTEKGASKVTDALNNEFAGMLAEKYYKGVREALDKVDPQLLYLGSRLHGTPKYLEGVMRAAGKYCDIVSINYYSRWSPEGKTYIPQWAEWAGKPFVVTEFYTKGVEDSDLNNGSGAGFCVPTQKERAYAYQHFTLGLLE
;
A
#
# COMPACT_ATOMS: atom_id res chain seq x y z
N MET A 1 -13.83 14.21 -24.33
CA MET A 1 -13.36 14.38 -22.92
C MET A 1 -12.20 13.42 -22.72
N LYS A 2 -10.98 13.95 -22.58
CA LYS A 2 -9.77 13.12 -22.40
C LYS A 2 -9.83 12.50 -20.99
N LYS A 3 -10.02 11.21 -20.89
CA LYS A 3 -9.90 10.48 -19.63
C LYS A 3 -8.41 10.21 -19.40
N GLN A 4 -7.76 11.05 -18.63
CA GLN A 4 -6.42 10.75 -18.13
C GLN A 4 -6.53 9.92 -16.86
N PHE A 5 -5.87 8.79 -16.84
CA PHE A 5 -6.00 7.76 -15.81
C PHE A 5 -4.88 7.88 -14.76
N ILE A 6 -5.20 7.65 -13.51
CA ILE A 6 -4.24 7.61 -12.39
C ILE A 6 -4.06 6.15 -11.98
N LEU A 7 -2.85 5.63 -12.10
CA LEU A 7 -2.48 4.34 -11.55
C LEU A 7 -1.81 4.54 -10.20
N ILE A 8 -2.45 4.11 -9.14
CA ILE A 8 -1.85 4.06 -7.81
C ILE A 8 -1.78 2.59 -7.41
N ALA A 9 -0.61 1.98 -7.56
CA ALA A 9 -0.39 0.61 -7.15
C ALA A 9 0.94 0.49 -6.41
N MET A 10 0.93 -0.10 -5.24
CA MET A 10 2.12 -0.57 -4.55
C MET A 10 2.28 -2.06 -4.76
N LEU A 11 3.48 -2.48 -5.15
CA LEU A 11 3.90 -3.87 -5.09
C LEU A 11 4.10 -4.26 -3.63
N ALA A 12 3.29 -5.18 -3.12
CA ALA A 12 3.51 -5.73 -1.81
C ALA A 12 4.72 -6.66 -1.84
N GLY A 13 5.79 -6.25 -1.19
CA GLY A 13 6.79 -7.19 -0.73
C GLY A 13 6.26 -7.94 0.50
N ILE A 14 6.72 -9.12 0.70
CA ILE A 14 6.34 -10.08 1.74
C ILE A 14 6.19 -9.42 3.10
N THR A 15 5.00 -9.46 3.67
CA THR A 15 4.76 -9.06 5.06
C THR A 15 5.41 -10.11 5.98
N GLY A 16 6.47 -9.74 6.64
CA GLY A 16 7.10 -10.61 7.62
C GLY A 16 6.35 -10.61 8.94
N THR A 17 5.34 -11.43 9.10
CA THR A 17 5.25 -12.20 10.33
C THR A 17 6.40 -13.20 10.25
N ALA A 18 7.18 -13.33 11.32
CA ALA A 18 8.35 -14.21 11.36
C ALA A 18 7.96 -15.64 10.94
N CYS A 19 7.99 -15.90 9.65
CA CYS A 19 7.99 -17.25 9.12
C CYS A 19 9.45 -17.69 9.16
N THR A 20 9.75 -18.64 10.00
CA THR A 20 10.93 -19.47 9.85
C THR A 20 10.73 -20.23 8.55
N ASP A 21 11.29 -19.72 7.49
CA ASP A 21 11.21 -20.30 6.17
C ASP A 21 12.06 -21.58 6.15
N GLU A 22 11.43 -22.73 5.96
CA GLU A 22 12.17 -24.00 5.83
C GLU A 22 13.02 -24.05 4.56
N SER A 23 12.72 -23.20 3.55
CA SER A 23 13.51 -23.07 2.32
C SER A 23 14.92 -22.51 2.57
N ASP A 24 15.13 -21.79 3.68
CA ASP A 24 16.45 -21.31 4.10
C ASP A 24 17.42 -22.45 4.50
N LYS A 25 16.96 -23.70 4.54
CA LYS A 25 17.73 -24.86 4.98
C LYS A 25 18.26 -25.72 3.84
N ASP A 26 17.92 -25.42 2.58
CA ASP A 26 18.44 -26.17 1.45
C ASP A 26 19.83 -25.70 1.03
N PRO A 27 20.90 -26.48 1.30
CA PRO A 27 22.25 -26.13 0.92
C PRO A 27 22.50 -26.18 -0.60
N ASN A 28 21.57 -26.74 -1.38
CA ASN A 28 21.68 -26.92 -2.84
C ASN A 28 20.85 -25.90 -3.63
N PHE A 29 20.28 -24.89 -2.97
CA PHE A 29 19.55 -23.86 -3.67
C PHE A 29 20.44 -23.12 -4.67
N THR A 30 20.08 -23.26 -5.93
CA THR A 30 20.59 -22.41 -7.01
C THR A 30 19.54 -21.35 -7.27
N PRO A 31 19.87 -20.05 -7.17
CA PRO A 31 18.94 -19.00 -7.58
C PRO A 31 18.44 -19.31 -9.00
N PRO A 32 17.14 -19.13 -9.28
CA PRO A 32 16.66 -19.29 -10.65
C PRO A 32 17.53 -18.42 -11.56
N ALA A 33 17.97 -19.00 -12.66
CA ALA A 33 18.66 -18.23 -13.70
C ALA A 33 17.79 -17.00 -13.98
N ILE A 34 18.39 -15.81 -13.98
CA ILE A 34 17.75 -14.63 -14.55
C ILE A 34 17.30 -15.10 -15.92
N LEU A 35 15.98 -15.06 -16.18
CA LEU A 35 15.39 -15.51 -17.44
C LEU A 35 16.13 -14.81 -18.57
N THR A 36 17.19 -15.45 -19.05
CA THR A 36 17.89 -15.03 -20.26
C THR A 36 17.13 -15.69 -21.38
N GLU A 37 16.58 -14.86 -22.21
CA GLU A 37 15.90 -15.22 -23.45
C GLU A 37 14.52 -15.86 -23.25
N ASP A 38 13.54 -14.99 -23.26
CA ASP A 38 12.17 -15.36 -23.52
C ASP A 38 12.05 -16.02 -24.89
N GLU A 39 11.17 -17.02 -24.99
CA GLU A 39 10.59 -17.41 -26.26
C GLU A 39 10.25 -16.14 -27.05
N GLU A 40 10.73 -16.07 -28.31
CA GLU A 40 10.41 -14.96 -29.21
C GLU A 40 8.90 -14.75 -29.26
N VAL A 41 8.41 -13.83 -28.49
CA VAL A 41 7.07 -13.31 -28.69
C VAL A 41 7.16 -12.48 -29.96
N ASN A 42 6.59 -12.96 -31.05
CA ASN A 42 6.49 -12.22 -32.29
C ASN A 42 5.67 -10.94 -32.03
N TYR A 43 6.36 -9.86 -31.77
CA TYR A 43 5.75 -8.54 -31.73
C TYR A 43 5.54 -8.04 -33.14
N PRO A 44 4.47 -7.30 -33.44
CA PRO A 44 4.32 -6.61 -34.70
C PRO A 44 5.56 -5.73 -34.97
N ASP A 45 6.14 -5.85 -36.16
CA ASP A 45 7.30 -5.03 -36.57
C ASP A 45 6.99 -3.54 -36.65
N ASP A 46 5.73 -3.16 -36.56
CA ASP A 46 5.17 -1.82 -36.72
C ASP A 46 4.76 -1.14 -35.45
N LEU A 47 5.40 -1.48 -34.29
CA LEU A 47 5.14 -0.77 -33.03
C LEU A 47 5.50 0.72 -33.16
N PRO A 48 4.61 1.60 -32.69
CA PRO A 48 4.80 3.04 -32.86
C PRO A 48 6.04 3.53 -32.07
N THR A 49 6.65 4.59 -32.63
CA THR A 49 7.73 5.30 -31.95
C THR A 49 7.24 6.01 -30.66
N PRO A 50 8.10 6.35 -29.71
CA PRO A 50 7.73 7.08 -28.50
C PRO A 50 6.86 8.31 -28.72
N GLY A 51 7.11 9.08 -29.80
CA GLY A 51 6.31 10.25 -30.15
C GLY A 51 4.92 9.94 -30.70
N GLU A 52 4.69 8.73 -31.16
CA GLU A 52 3.41 8.26 -31.71
C GLU A 52 2.56 7.57 -30.63
N MET A 53 3.17 7.16 -29.51
CA MET A 53 2.50 6.43 -28.44
C MET A 53 1.36 7.21 -27.78
N ILE A 54 1.49 8.52 -27.62
CA ILE A 54 0.42 9.33 -27.01
C ILE A 54 -0.84 9.26 -27.88
N ARG A 55 -0.71 9.27 -29.21
CA ARG A 55 -1.82 9.11 -30.14
C ARG A 55 -2.33 7.67 -30.21
N TYR A 56 -1.43 6.74 -29.99
CA TYR A 56 -1.74 5.32 -29.99
C TYR A 56 -2.48 4.91 -28.70
N GLU A 57 -2.10 5.45 -27.54
CA GLU A 57 -2.81 5.26 -26.28
C GLU A 57 -4.28 5.71 -26.38
N GLU A 58 -4.56 6.81 -27.08
CA GLU A 58 -5.93 7.23 -27.34
C GLU A 58 -6.73 6.17 -28.13
N SER A 59 -6.07 5.42 -29.01
CA SER A 59 -6.71 4.33 -29.77
C SER A 59 -6.82 3.02 -28.99
N LEU A 60 -5.98 2.79 -28.00
CA LEU A 60 -6.01 1.59 -27.16
C LEU A 60 -7.18 1.59 -26.17
N ILE A 61 -7.68 2.76 -25.78
CA ILE A 61 -8.86 2.90 -24.91
C ILE A 61 -10.10 2.27 -25.54
N GLU A 62 -10.17 2.23 -26.86
CA GLU A 62 -11.29 1.65 -27.62
C GLU A 62 -11.09 0.17 -27.95
N ARG A 63 -9.90 -0.40 -27.72
CA ARG A 63 -9.60 -1.81 -28.02
C ARG A 63 -9.84 -2.69 -26.81
N PRO A 64 -10.51 -3.83 -26.98
CA PRO A 64 -10.66 -4.79 -25.90
C PRO A 64 -9.29 -5.35 -25.50
N TYR A 65 -9.05 -5.46 -24.20
CA TYR A 65 -7.89 -6.18 -23.69
C TYR A 65 -7.92 -7.61 -24.21
N ARG A 66 -6.75 -8.14 -24.58
CA ARG A 66 -6.64 -9.53 -24.96
C ARG A 66 -6.76 -10.40 -23.70
N PRO A 67 -7.81 -11.22 -23.56
CA PRO A 67 -7.95 -12.07 -22.40
C PRO A 67 -6.93 -13.21 -22.47
N ILE A 68 -6.25 -13.45 -21.37
CA ILE A 68 -5.47 -14.67 -21.13
C ILE A 68 -6.08 -15.36 -19.94
N VAL A 69 -6.33 -16.66 -20.06
CA VAL A 69 -6.81 -17.47 -18.94
C VAL A 69 -5.64 -17.81 -18.04
N VAL A 70 -5.79 -17.53 -16.76
CA VAL A 70 -4.83 -17.84 -15.70
C VAL A 70 -5.48 -18.73 -14.66
N LYS A 71 -4.74 -19.74 -14.23
CA LYS A 71 -5.14 -20.54 -13.07
C LYS A 71 -4.78 -19.82 -11.78
N TYR A 72 -5.67 -19.87 -10.80
CA TYR A 72 -5.41 -19.29 -9.49
C TYR A 72 -6.05 -20.09 -8.37
N SER A 73 -5.54 -19.96 -7.16
CA SER A 73 -6.09 -20.57 -5.95
C SER A 73 -5.98 -19.61 -4.76
N SER A 74 -6.96 -19.65 -3.88
CA SER A 74 -6.89 -19.00 -2.56
C SER A 74 -6.27 -19.91 -1.48
N GLY A 75 -5.91 -21.16 -1.84
CA GLY A 75 -5.24 -22.09 -0.95
C GLY A 75 -3.75 -21.75 -0.77
N TYR A 76 -3.12 -22.47 0.15
CA TYR A 76 -1.68 -22.42 0.37
C TYR A 76 -0.96 -23.55 -0.37
N PRO A 77 0.31 -23.39 -0.72
CA PRO A 77 1.10 -24.47 -1.30
C PRO A 77 1.28 -25.64 -0.30
N PRO A 78 1.26 -26.92 -0.78
CA PRO A 78 0.98 -27.31 -2.16
C PRO A 78 -0.49 -27.11 -2.53
N VAL A 79 -0.75 -26.49 -3.69
CA VAL A 79 -2.11 -26.18 -4.14
C VAL A 79 -2.82 -27.44 -4.62
N SER A 80 -3.94 -27.76 -4.00
CA SER A 80 -4.75 -28.98 -4.31
C SER A 80 -5.80 -28.75 -5.39
N SER A 81 -6.20 -27.51 -5.64
CA SER A 81 -7.21 -27.20 -6.66
C SER A 81 -7.00 -25.81 -7.25
N TRP A 82 -7.26 -25.69 -8.54
CA TRP A 82 -7.14 -24.46 -9.31
C TRP A 82 -8.50 -24.03 -9.86
N LYS A 83 -8.73 -22.72 -9.82
CA LYS A 83 -9.80 -22.04 -10.56
C LYS A 83 -9.19 -21.37 -11.77
N GLU A 84 -10.01 -21.09 -12.76
CA GLU A 84 -9.60 -20.34 -13.95
C GLU A 84 -10.28 -18.98 -14.00
N ALA A 85 -9.55 -17.98 -14.43
CA ALA A 85 -10.08 -16.62 -14.64
C ALA A 85 -9.41 -15.97 -15.85
N ASN A 86 -10.17 -15.14 -16.54
CA ASN A 86 -9.63 -14.27 -17.57
C ASN A 86 -8.80 -13.15 -16.93
N THR A 87 -7.74 -12.75 -17.62
CA THR A 87 -6.97 -11.54 -17.29
C THR A 87 -7.10 -10.51 -18.39
N ARG A 88 -6.87 -9.24 -18.02
CA ARG A 88 -6.67 -8.15 -18.97
C ARG A 88 -5.20 -8.13 -19.36
N LEU A 89 -4.90 -8.09 -20.62
CA LEU A 89 -3.53 -7.96 -21.09
C LEU A 89 -3.45 -6.77 -22.04
N LEU A 90 -2.61 -5.80 -21.71
CA LEU A 90 -2.29 -4.70 -22.58
C LEU A 90 -1.08 -5.09 -23.44
N THR A 91 -1.31 -5.88 -24.47
CA THR A 91 -0.28 -6.50 -25.30
C THR A 91 0.71 -5.49 -25.90
N TYR A 92 0.23 -4.31 -26.21
CA TYR A 92 1.06 -3.26 -26.80
C TYR A 92 2.00 -2.59 -25.79
N MET A 93 1.56 -2.36 -24.56
CA MET A 93 2.42 -1.83 -23.50
C MET A 93 3.60 -2.76 -23.22
N TYR A 94 3.34 -4.06 -23.20
CA TYR A 94 4.38 -5.07 -23.01
C TYR A 94 5.39 -5.10 -24.15
N GLY A 95 4.93 -5.04 -25.41
CA GLY A 95 5.81 -4.98 -26.58
C GLY A 95 6.60 -3.68 -26.66
N TYR A 96 6.01 -2.59 -26.22
CA TYR A 96 6.64 -1.29 -26.19
C TYR A 96 7.75 -1.21 -25.14
N GLU A 97 7.50 -1.66 -23.91
CA GLU A 97 8.50 -1.71 -22.84
C GLU A 97 9.76 -2.50 -23.25
N ARG A 98 9.63 -3.51 -24.08
CA ARG A 98 10.77 -4.25 -24.62
C ARG A 98 11.56 -3.52 -25.70
N LYS A 99 10.92 -2.67 -26.51
CA LYS A 99 11.61 -1.85 -27.51
C LYS A 99 12.28 -0.63 -26.91
N ILE A 100 11.86 -0.20 -25.73
CA ILE A 100 12.50 0.88 -24.99
C ILE A 100 13.60 0.28 -24.14
N SER A 101 14.84 0.57 -24.51
CA SER A 101 16.01 0.05 -23.80
C SER A 101 16.15 0.62 -22.38
N THR A 102 15.60 1.81 -22.13
CA THR A 102 15.62 2.47 -20.83
C THR A 102 14.35 3.29 -20.64
N TYR A 103 13.88 3.39 -19.40
CA TYR A 103 12.80 4.31 -19.01
C TYR A 103 13.16 5.78 -19.29
N GLU A 104 14.43 6.07 -19.51
CA GLU A 104 14.93 7.39 -19.91
C GLU A 104 14.39 7.82 -21.28
N GLU A 105 14.09 6.91 -22.17
CA GLU A 105 13.41 7.23 -23.45
C GLU A 105 11.95 7.64 -23.22
N TYR A 106 11.29 7.12 -22.17
CA TYR A 106 10.02 7.61 -21.66
C TYR A 106 10.22 8.80 -20.72
N GLY A 107 11.33 8.85 -20.03
CA GLY A 107 11.64 9.78 -18.97
C GLY A 107 11.85 11.22 -19.43
N ALA A 108 11.87 11.49 -20.73
CA ALA A 108 11.83 12.87 -21.27
C ALA A 108 10.58 13.66 -20.82
N VAL A 109 9.60 13.02 -20.20
CA VAL A 109 8.36 13.61 -19.68
C VAL A 109 8.22 13.53 -18.16
N THR A 110 9.22 13.01 -17.45
CA THR A 110 9.22 12.93 -16.00
C THR A 110 10.42 13.66 -15.39
N ASP A 111 10.26 14.14 -14.15
CA ASP A 111 11.35 14.68 -13.34
C ASP A 111 12.07 13.60 -12.53
N GLU A 112 12.96 14.01 -11.63
CA GLU A 112 13.75 13.10 -10.79
C GLU A 112 12.93 12.31 -9.76
N TYR A 113 11.71 12.76 -9.42
CA TYR A 113 10.74 12.02 -8.60
C TYR A 113 9.93 11.02 -9.43
N GLY A 114 10.00 11.09 -10.76
CA GLY A 114 9.15 10.35 -11.67
C GLY A 114 7.76 10.99 -11.86
N ALA A 115 7.62 12.27 -11.55
CA ALA A 115 6.41 13.05 -11.76
C ALA A 115 6.27 13.47 -13.23
N TYR A 116 5.04 13.58 -13.72
CA TYR A 116 4.71 13.83 -15.12
C TYR A 116 4.81 15.31 -15.48
N THR A 117 5.95 15.75 -16.03
CA THR A 117 6.23 17.15 -16.32
C THR A 117 5.34 17.72 -17.44
N ALA A 118 4.92 16.90 -18.40
CA ALA A 118 4.01 17.33 -19.47
C ALA A 118 2.56 17.56 -18.99
N GLY A 119 2.22 17.17 -17.76
CA GLY A 119 0.92 17.42 -17.13
C GLY A 119 0.70 18.87 -16.69
N GLY A 120 1.70 19.73 -16.85
CA GLY A 120 1.70 21.12 -16.42
C GLY A 120 2.12 21.29 -14.96
N ALA A 121 2.79 22.40 -14.66
CA ALA A 121 3.25 22.72 -13.33
C ALA A 121 2.11 23.32 -12.47
N HIS A 122 2.08 22.91 -11.22
CA HIS A 122 1.31 23.49 -10.13
C HIS A 122 2.25 24.23 -9.16
N GLU A 123 1.78 24.57 -7.98
CA GLU A 123 2.62 25.18 -6.96
C GLU A 123 3.71 24.18 -6.49
N ALA A 124 4.97 24.60 -6.60
CA ALA A 124 6.12 23.86 -6.08
C ALA A 124 6.27 24.18 -4.58
N THR A 125 5.72 23.32 -3.73
CA THR A 125 5.75 23.52 -2.27
C THR A 125 7.01 23.00 -1.60
N GLY A 126 7.84 22.25 -2.33
CA GLY A 126 8.97 21.49 -1.79
C GLY A 126 8.55 20.22 -1.06
N ARG A 127 7.27 19.88 -1.03
CA ARG A 127 6.69 18.69 -0.39
C ARG A 127 5.63 18.06 -1.29
N PHE A 128 5.39 16.77 -1.10
CA PHE A 128 4.25 16.10 -1.74
C PHE A 128 2.94 16.60 -1.13
N TYR A 129 1.94 16.80 -1.96
CA TYR A 129 0.60 17.16 -1.50
C TYR A 129 -0.48 16.61 -2.44
N VAL A 130 -1.73 16.61 -2.00
CA VAL A 130 -2.88 16.22 -2.80
C VAL A 130 -3.66 17.44 -3.26
N LYS A 131 -4.13 17.42 -4.50
CA LYS A 131 -4.91 18.50 -5.10
C LYS A 131 -6.03 17.93 -5.96
N LYS A 132 -7.22 18.49 -5.83
CA LYS A 132 -8.31 18.19 -6.74
C LYS A 132 -8.19 19.10 -7.98
N ILE A 133 -8.08 18.49 -9.17
CA ILE A 133 -7.96 19.17 -10.46
C ILE A 133 -9.13 18.69 -11.33
N GLY A 134 -10.08 19.58 -11.61
CA GLY A 134 -11.36 19.18 -12.17
C GLY A 134 -12.09 18.23 -11.22
N ASP A 135 -12.54 17.09 -11.72
CA ASP A 135 -13.25 16.09 -10.93
C ASP A 135 -12.34 15.02 -10.30
N ARG A 136 -11.01 15.14 -10.45
CA ARG A 136 -10.06 14.13 -10.01
C ARG A 136 -9.10 14.64 -8.95
N TRP A 137 -8.73 13.75 -8.03
CA TRP A 137 -7.65 13.95 -7.12
C TRP A 137 -6.31 13.60 -7.78
N TRP A 138 -5.31 14.42 -7.50
CA TRP A 138 -3.94 14.23 -7.93
C TRP A 138 -2.99 14.34 -6.75
N ILE A 139 -1.92 13.58 -6.79
CA ILE A 139 -0.74 13.83 -5.97
C ILE A 139 0.14 14.77 -6.77
N ILE A 140 0.67 15.77 -6.11
CA ILE A 140 1.63 16.71 -6.70
C ILE A 140 2.95 16.51 -5.96
N ASP A 141 4.03 16.44 -6.73
CA ASP A 141 5.37 16.26 -6.19
C ASP A 141 5.96 17.58 -5.63
N PRO A 142 7.16 17.54 -5.03
CA PRO A 142 7.81 18.75 -4.50
C PRO A 142 8.05 19.86 -5.51
N HIS A 143 8.17 19.54 -6.80
CA HIS A 143 8.39 20.51 -7.89
C HIS A 143 7.11 21.05 -8.51
N GLY A 144 5.95 20.54 -8.10
CA GLY A 144 4.65 21.00 -8.59
C GLY A 144 4.10 20.17 -9.75
N TYR A 145 4.65 18.99 -10.04
CA TYR A 145 4.17 18.16 -11.13
C TYR A 145 3.25 17.03 -10.65
N PRO A 146 2.26 16.61 -11.47
CA PRO A 146 1.42 15.46 -11.17
C PRO A 146 2.25 14.19 -10.99
N TYR A 147 2.04 13.52 -9.88
CA TYR A 147 2.80 12.34 -9.45
C TYR A 147 1.88 11.14 -9.27
N TYR A 148 2.37 9.97 -9.68
CA TYR A 148 1.71 8.70 -9.42
C TYR A 148 2.45 7.95 -8.33
N MET A 149 1.77 7.65 -7.25
CA MET A 149 2.33 6.82 -6.19
C MET A 149 2.48 5.37 -6.67
N ARG A 150 3.65 5.04 -7.23
CA ARG A 150 4.05 3.66 -7.55
C ARG A 150 5.24 3.30 -6.68
N GLY A 151 5.04 2.35 -5.78
CA GLY A 151 6.05 2.00 -4.79
C GLY A 151 6.09 0.52 -4.47
N VAL A 152 7.15 0.12 -3.76
CA VAL A 152 7.32 -1.23 -3.22
C VAL A 152 7.25 -1.17 -1.70
N ALA A 153 6.48 -2.09 -1.10
CA ALA A 153 6.51 -2.30 0.35
C ALA A 153 7.70 -3.20 0.74
N SER A 154 8.04 -3.18 2.02
CA SER A 154 9.09 -4.04 2.59
C SER A 154 10.48 -3.85 1.97
N PHE A 155 10.83 -2.63 1.57
CA PHE A 155 12.19 -2.32 1.15
C PHE A 155 13.14 -2.40 2.35
N ARG A 156 13.69 -3.59 2.57
CA ARG A 156 14.55 -3.91 3.72
C ARG A 156 15.48 -5.07 3.39
N LYS A 157 16.56 -5.18 4.14
CA LYS A 157 17.46 -6.34 4.06
C LYS A 157 16.78 -7.56 4.67
N GLY A 158 16.90 -8.69 4.00
CA GLY A 158 16.49 -9.97 4.58
C GLY A 158 17.39 -10.35 5.77
N SER A 159 16.81 -11.07 6.74
CA SER A 159 17.50 -11.44 7.98
C SER A 159 18.20 -12.81 7.93
N SER A 160 17.80 -13.70 7.03
CA SER A 160 18.42 -15.02 6.91
C SER A 160 19.87 -14.94 6.40
N ASP A 161 20.67 -15.93 6.73
CA ASP A 161 22.08 -15.98 6.29
C ASP A 161 22.18 -16.07 4.77
N ARG A 162 21.26 -16.77 4.12
CA ARG A 162 21.14 -16.80 2.66
C ARG A 162 20.86 -15.42 2.08
N ASN A 163 19.91 -14.67 2.64
CA ASN A 163 19.62 -13.31 2.20
C ASN A 163 20.81 -12.39 2.42
N LYS A 164 21.48 -12.48 3.55
CA LYS A 164 22.69 -11.70 3.84
C LYS A 164 23.81 -12.02 2.85
N LYS A 165 24.02 -13.30 2.53
CA LYS A 165 25.02 -13.73 1.54
C LYS A 165 24.70 -13.15 0.16
N ALA A 166 23.48 -13.35 -0.34
CA ALA A 166 23.04 -12.83 -1.63
C ALA A 166 23.13 -11.29 -1.70
N TRP A 167 22.76 -10.60 -0.63
CA TRP A 167 22.90 -9.16 -0.53
C TRP A 167 24.38 -8.71 -0.60
N ASN A 168 25.27 -9.36 0.13
CA ASN A 168 26.70 -9.05 0.11
C ASN A 168 27.32 -9.28 -1.28
N GLU A 169 26.97 -10.40 -1.93
CA GLU A 169 27.45 -10.74 -3.27
C GLU A 169 26.96 -9.76 -4.33
N ARG A 170 25.69 -9.33 -4.24
CA ARG A 170 25.09 -8.46 -5.26
C ARG A 170 25.42 -6.98 -5.05
N PHE A 171 25.40 -6.50 -3.82
CA PHE A 171 25.46 -5.07 -3.52
C PHE A 171 26.70 -4.66 -2.74
N GLY A 172 27.14 -5.43 -1.78
CA GLY A 172 28.32 -5.20 -0.95
C GLY A 172 28.24 -4.02 0.01
N SER A 173 27.38 -3.04 -0.24
CA SER A 173 27.19 -1.87 0.62
C SER A 173 25.74 -1.36 0.57
N ASP A 174 25.35 -0.58 1.57
CA ASP A 174 24.02 0.03 1.66
C ASP A 174 23.77 1.03 0.53
N ASP A 175 24.76 1.85 0.20
CA ASP A 175 24.65 2.83 -0.89
C ASP A 175 24.48 2.14 -2.25
N SER A 176 25.25 1.09 -2.51
CA SER A 176 25.11 0.28 -3.71
C SER A 176 23.72 -0.38 -3.76
N TRP A 177 23.26 -0.95 -2.65
CA TRP A 177 21.93 -1.57 -2.59
C TRP A 177 20.82 -0.60 -2.92
N VAL A 178 20.78 0.58 -2.30
CA VAL A 178 19.73 1.56 -2.56
C VAL A 178 19.82 2.10 -3.98
N SER A 179 21.03 2.46 -4.44
CA SER A 179 21.26 3.01 -5.78
C SER A 179 20.85 2.03 -6.89
N VAL A 180 21.30 0.79 -6.81
CA VAL A 180 20.97 -0.26 -7.80
C VAL A 180 19.47 -0.55 -7.77
N SER A 181 18.89 -0.75 -6.59
CA SER A 181 17.46 -1.05 -6.44
C SER A 181 16.59 0.11 -6.94
N ARG A 182 16.93 1.36 -6.59
CA ARG A 182 16.22 2.54 -7.10
C ARG A 182 16.25 2.60 -8.62
N ASN A 183 17.41 2.38 -9.23
CA ASN A 183 17.56 2.46 -10.68
C ASN A 183 16.79 1.34 -11.40
N GLU A 184 16.85 0.11 -10.88
CA GLU A 184 16.08 -1.02 -11.42
C GLU A 184 14.57 -0.78 -11.31
N LEU A 185 14.09 -0.28 -10.17
CA LEU A 185 12.70 0.05 -9.95
C LEU A 185 12.23 1.23 -10.84
N ALA A 186 13.04 2.27 -10.97
CA ALA A 186 12.73 3.41 -11.82
C ALA A 186 12.57 3.00 -13.29
N ARG A 187 13.36 2.04 -13.79
CA ARG A 187 13.25 1.50 -15.15
C ARG A 187 11.87 0.88 -15.46
N ILE A 188 11.18 0.40 -14.44
CA ILE A 188 9.81 -0.12 -14.55
C ILE A 188 8.76 0.87 -13.99
N GLY A 189 9.17 2.13 -13.82
CA GLY A 189 8.28 3.19 -13.38
C GLY A 189 7.89 3.17 -11.90
N VAL A 190 8.63 2.48 -11.05
CA VAL A 190 8.44 2.47 -9.59
C VAL A 190 9.45 3.43 -8.96
N HIS A 191 8.96 4.50 -8.34
CA HIS A 191 9.80 5.62 -7.93
C HIS A 191 9.90 5.83 -6.41
N GLN A 192 9.21 5.03 -5.59
CA GLN A 192 9.26 5.17 -4.14
C GLN A 192 9.16 3.84 -3.41
N THR A 193 9.40 3.88 -2.11
CA THR A 193 9.11 2.77 -1.21
C THR A 193 7.89 3.06 -0.33
N GLY A 194 7.28 2.02 0.19
CA GLY A 194 6.11 2.07 1.04
C GLY A 194 6.36 1.54 2.45
N ALA A 195 5.31 0.97 3.03
CA ALA A 195 5.34 0.42 4.37
C ALA A 195 6.40 -0.69 4.57
N PHE A 196 6.72 -0.98 5.82
CA PHE A 196 7.59 -2.09 6.25
C PHE A 196 9.06 -2.01 5.80
N GLY A 197 9.59 -0.82 5.57
CA GLY A 197 11.03 -0.59 5.38
C GLY A 197 11.84 -0.58 6.69
N SER A 198 11.29 -1.05 7.82
CA SER A 198 11.99 -1.23 9.08
C SER A 198 13.20 -2.19 8.96
N ASN A 199 13.98 -2.39 10.01
CA ASN A 199 15.23 -3.17 9.98
C ASN A 199 16.31 -2.56 9.07
N GLY A 200 16.48 -1.24 9.17
CA GLY A 200 17.55 -0.50 8.50
C GLY A 200 17.21 0.00 7.09
N GLY A 201 16.06 -0.38 6.52
CA GLY A 201 15.67 0.08 5.18
C GLY A 201 15.42 1.58 5.11
N TYR A 202 14.62 2.14 6.00
CA TYR A 202 14.29 3.57 5.97
C TYR A 202 15.52 4.47 6.23
N GLY A 203 16.30 4.18 7.27
CA GLY A 203 17.47 4.99 7.60
C GLY A 203 18.52 4.99 6.49
N VAL A 204 18.75 3.84 5.87
CA VAL A 204 19.67 3.71 4.73
C VAL A 204 19.14 4.51 3.53
N GLN A 205 17.85 4.46 3.26
CA GLN A 205 17.22 5.21 2.18
C GLN A 205 17.27 6.72 2.43
N GLN A 206 17.08 7.18 3.67
CA GLN A 206 17.25 8.59 4.04
C GLN A 206 18.67 9.08 3.83
N ASN A 207 19.69 8.27 4.22
CA ASN A 207 21.09 8.60 3.98
C ASN A 207 21.39 8.70 2.47
N TYR A 208 20.86 7.77 1.68
CA TYR A 208 20.95 7.84 0.23
C TYR A 208 20.33 9.13 -0.33
N ASN A 209 19.13 9.48 0.08
CA ASN A 209 18.44 10.70 -0.37
C ASN A 209 19.19 11.97 0.00
N ALA A 210 19.80 12.01 1.17
CA ALA A 210 20.63 13.15 1.61
C ALA A 210 21.88 13.34 0.73
N ALA A 211 22.47 12.24 0.24
CA ALA A 211 23.66 12.26 -0.61
C ALA A 211 23.32 12.43 -2.12
N ASN A 212 22.09 12.14 -2.55
CA ASN A 212 21.71 12.05 -3.96
C ASN A 212 20.46 12.90 -4.28
N ALA A 213 20.57 14.22 -4.11
CA ALA A 213 19.45 15.15 -4.29
C ALA A 213 18.82 15.13 -5.70
N ASN A 214 19.61 14.78 -6.73
CA ASN A 214 19.17 14.74 -8.13
C ASN A 214 18.62 13.35 -8.54
N ALA A 215 18.59 12.40 -7.63
CA ALA A 215 18.07 11.06 -7.86
C ALA A 215 17.34 10.56 -6.61
N PRO A 216 16.31 11.28 -6.14
CA PRO A 216 15.62 10.93 -4.91
C PRO A 216 14.95 9.57 -5.01
N PHE A 217 14.78 8.94 -3.87
CA PHE A 217 14.01 7.72 -3.70
C PHE A 217 13.05 7.92 -2.53
N PRO A 218 11.88 8.52 -2.76
CA PRO A 218 10.91 8.83 -1.72
C PRO A 218 10.48 7.61 -0.93
N LEU A 219 10.10 7.81 0.32
CA LEU A 219 9.66 6.76 1.22
C LEU A 219 8.36 7.12 1.94
N ALA A 220 7.58 6.09 2.29
CA ALA A 220 6.41 6.21 3.13
C ALA A 220 6.53 5.25 4.33
N PRO A 221 7.07 5.72 5.47
CA PRO A 221 7.27 4.89 6.64
C PRO A 221 5.95 4.50 7.31
N SER A 222 5.98 3.40 8.07
CA SER A 222 4.87 2.95 8.91
C SER A 222 5.26 2.97 10.39
N PHE A 223 4.35 3.46 11.23
CA PHE A 223 4.54 3.61 12.67
C PHE A 223 3.40 2.93 13.43
N GLY A 224 3.72 2.23 14.50
CA GLY A 224 2.74 1.53 15.34
C GLY A 224 2.24 2.43 16.48
N PHE A 225 1.30 3.32 16.21
CA PHE A 225 0.79 4.24 17.23
C PHE A 225 0.10 3.52 18.38
N LEU A 226 -0.84 2.62 18.11
CA LEU A 226 -1.56 1.90 19.15
C LEU A 226 -0.66 0.95 19.96
N SER A 227 0.24 0.25 19.28
CA SER A 227 1.16 -0.65 19.95
C SER A 227 2.15 0.08 20.87
N GLN A 228 2.63 1.26 20.43
CA GLN A 228 3.47 2.13 21.25
C GLN A 228 2.68 2.77 22.39
N PHE A 229 1.46 3.23 22.13
CA PHE A 229 0.56 3.77 23.16
C PHE A 229 0.34 2.77 24.27
N ARG A 230 -0.05 1.56 23.93
CA ARG A 230 -0.24 0.48 24.89
C ARG A 230 1.03 0.24 25.72
N THR A 231 2.18 0.16 25.07
CA THR A 231 3.43 -0.19 25.74
C THR A 231 3.93 0.94 26.65
N GLN A 232 3.90 2.17 26.19
CA GLN A 232 4.46 3.33 26.91
C GLN A 232 3.53 3.80 28.04
N LYS A 233 2.22 3.80 27.82
CA LYS A 233 1.23 4.20 28.83
C LYS A 233 0.74 3.03 29.69
N LYS A 234 1.18 1.80 29.39
CA LYS A 234 0.80 0.57 30.11
C LYS A 234 -0.70 0.26 30.10
N HIS A 235 -1.40 0.72 29.05
CA HIS A 235 -2.80 0.38 28.88
C HIS A 235 -2.98 -1.10 28.49
N ALA A 236 -4.08 -1.69 28.91
CA ALA A 236 -4.46 -3.05 28.54
C ALA A 236 -5.37 -3.04 27.30
N TYR A 237 -5.31 -4.11 26.52
CA TYR A 237 -6.35 -4.34 25.50
C TYR A 237 -7.70 -4.57 26.18
N ALA A 238 -8.77 -4.09 25.58
CA ALA A 238 -10.11 -4.45 25.98
C ALA A 238 -10.22 -5.99 26.05
N ASP A 239 -10.84 -6.53 27.08
CA ASP A 239 -10.94 -7.98 27.37
C ASP A 239 -9.59 -8.75 27.37
N GLY A 240 -8.46 -8.07 27.46
CA GLY A 240 -7.13 -8.68 27.43
C GLY A 240 -6.70 -9.27 26.08
N LYS A 241 -7.43 -8.99 24.99
CA LYS A 241 -7.16 -9.56 23.65
C LYS A 241 -6.68 -8.50 22.68
N SER A 242 -5.61 -8.81 21.93
CA SER A 242 -5.05 -7.93 20.90
C SER A 242 -6.04 -7.60 19.78
N THR A 243 -7.04 -8.44 19.55
CA THR A 243 -8.11 -8.21 18.56
C THR A 243 -9.02 -7.02 18.94
N ASN A 244 -8.91 -6.45 20.12
CA ASN A 244 -9.61 -5.26 20.58
C ASN A 244 -8.68 -4.03 20.68
N GLU A 245 -7.56 -4.05 19.97
CA GLU A 245 -6.57 -2.98 20.00
C GLU A 245 -7.17 -1.59 19.76
N VAL A 246 -8.13 -1.48 18.85
CA VAL A 246 -8.82 -0.21 18.56
C VAL A 246 -9.58 0.37 19.75
N GLY A 247 -9.90 -0.42 20.76
CA GLY A 247 -10.46 0.07 22.04
C GLY A 247 -9.53 0.99 22.81
N LEU A 248 -8.23 0.93 22.55
CA LEU A 248 -7.23 1.80 23.19
C LEU A 248 -7.47 3.29 22.91
N VAL A 249 -8.11 3.66 21.81
CA VAL A 249 -8.42 5.06 21.48
C VAL A 249 -9.45 5.70 22.43
N LEU A 250 -10.07 4.89 23.27
CA LEU A 250 -11.07 5.33 24.26
C LEU A 250 -10.44 5.88 25.55
N TYR A 251 -9.15 5.67 25.78
CA TYR A 251 -8.43 6.32 26.85
C TYR A 251 -8.23 7.81 26.55
N ASP A 252 -8.37 8.64 27.58
CA ASP A 252 -8.35 10.11 27.46
C ASP A 252 -6.99 10.67 27.02
N ASP A 253 -5.90 9.94 27.25
CA ASP A 253 -4.54 10.34 26.93
C ASP A 253 -4.10 9.95 25.50
N TRP A 254 -5.00 9.35 24.68
CA TRP A 254 -4.69 8.97 23.31
C TRP A 254 -4.16 10.12 22.44
N GLY A 255 -4.86 11.25 22.41
CA GLY A 255 -4.46 12.40 21.61
C GLY A 255 -3.14 13.02 22.07
N ALA A 256 -2.94 13.13 23.39
CA ALA A 256 -1.68 13.63 23.94
C ALA A 256 -0.50 12.70 23.61
N PHE A 257 -0.72 11.39 23.67
CA PHE A 257 0.29 10.41 23.26
C PHE A 257 0.65 10.52 21.79
N CYS A 258 -0.31 10.72 20.88
CA CYS A 258 -0.01 10.89 19.46
C CYS A 258 0.98 12.03 19.21
N GLU A 259 0.81 13.16 19.90
CA GLU A 259 1.73 14.30 19.80
C GLU A 259 3.11 13.97 20.40
N GLU A 260 3.15 13.34 21.58
CA GLU A 260 4.38 12.89 22.23
C GLU A 260 5.18 11.94 21.32
N TYR A 261 4.49 10.97 20.69
CA TYR A 261 5.11 9.99 19.82
C TYR A 261 5.65 10.60 18.53
N MET A 262 4.92 11.54 17.91
CA MET A 262 5.41 12.25 16.72
C MET A 262 6.62 13.16 17.00
N ARG A 263 6.82 13.60 18.24
CA ARG A 263 8.01 14.36 18.66
C ARG A 263 9.18 13.48 19.07
N SER A 264 9.00 12.16 19.10
CA SER A 264 10.05 11.21 19.50
C SER A 264 11.14 11.08 18.45
N ASP A 265 12.30 10.55 18.87
CA ASP A 265 13.42 10.26 17.96
C ASP A 265 13.07 9.26 16.85
N ALA A 266 12.05 8.43 17.05
CA ALA A 266 11.58 7.49 16.04
C ALA A 266 10.90 8.19 14.86
N PHE A 267 10.21 9.31 15.10
CA PHE A 267 9.46 10.05 14.08
C PHE A 267 10.24 11.25 13.52
N LYS A 268 11.08 11.86 14.35
CA LYS A 268 11.84 13.08 14.05
C LYS A 268 12.58 13.08 12.69
N PRO A 269 13.21 11.97 12.23
CA PRO A 269 13.92 11.97 10.94
C PRO A 269 13.06 12.23 9.72
N TYR A 270 11.74 12.12 9.83
CA TYR A 270 10.78 12.27 8.73
C TYR A 270 10.10 13.64 8.70
N ILE A 271 10.22 14.41 9.79
CA ILE A 271 9.65 15.74 9.91
C ILE A 271 10.44 16.72 9.06
N GLY A 272 9.74 17.44 8.18
CA GLY A 272 10.38 18.41 7.28
C GLY A 272 11.17 17.79 6.12
N ASP A 273 11.30 16.46 6.05
CA ASP A 273 12.02 15.81 4.96
C ASP A 273 11.20 15.80 3.66
N LYS A 274 11.73 16.44 2.61
CA LYS A 274 11.09 16.54 1.30
C LYS A 274 10.94 15.18 0.57
N ASN A 275 11.73 14.19 0.93
CA ASN A 275 11.70 12.86 0.36
C ASN A 275 10.81 11.89 1.14
N THR A 276 10.25 12.32 2.27
CA THR A 276 9.19 11.59 2.95
C THR A 276 7.87 11.93 2.27
N PHE A 277 7.37 10.97 1.47
CA PHE A 277 6.12 11.12 0.73
C PHE A 277 4.93 11.34 1.67
N GLY A 278 4.89 10.57 2.74
CA GLY A 278 3.85 10.54 3.75
C GLY A 278 4.12 9.39 4.71
N PHE A 279 3.23 9.14 5.65
CA PHE A 279 3.38 8.04 6.60
C PHE A 279 2.08 7.27 6.81
N PHE A 280 2.23 5.99 7.20
CA PHE A 280 1.14 5.15 7.67
C PHE A 280 1.16 5.08 9.19
N SER A 281 -0.01 5.20 9.81
CA SER A 281 -0.19 4.94 11.23
C SER A 281 -0.79 3.55 11.43
N ASP A 282 -0.08 2.68 12.11
CA ASP A 282 -0.46 1.26 12.30
C ASP A 282 -0.69 0.48 11.00
N ASN A 283 -1.20 -0.73 11.08
CA ASN A 283 -1.48 -1.59 9.95
C ASN A 283 -2.71 -2.44 10.19
N GLU A 284 -3.66 -2.39 9.26
CA GLU A 284 -4.82 -3.28 9.20
C GLU A 284 -5.64 -3.33 10.51
N LEU A 285 -5.86 -2.16 11.10
CA LEU A 285 -6.64 -2.06 12.33
C LEU A 285 -8.05 -2.63 12.15
N ASP A 286 -8.43 -3.54 13.03
CA ASP A 286 -9.71 -4.23 12.97
C ASP A 286 -10.82 -3.47 13.69
N PHE A 287 -11.38 -2.45 13.04
CA PHE A 287 -12.55 -1.74 13.52
C PHE A 287 -13.85 -2.58 13.45
N SER A 288 -13.80 -3.82 12.93
CA SER A 288 -14.96 -4.69 12.79
C SER A 288 -15.00 -5.84 13.78
N SER A 289 -13.88 -6.16 14.45
CA SER A 289 -13.67 -7.41 15.19
C SER A 289 -13.81 -8.67 14.30
N GLN A 290 -13.25 -8.61 13.12
CA GLN A 290 -13.22 -9.71 12.13
C GLN A 290 -14.65 -10.16 11.75
N ASN A 291 -15.15 -11.24 12.20
CA ASN A 291 -16.46 -11.78 11.81
C ASN A 291 -17.59 -11.42 12.80
N SER A 292 -17.32 -10.53 13.75
CA SER A 292 -18.31 -10.12 14.76
C SER A 292 -18.53 -8.61 14.72
N LYS A 293 -19.58 -8.16 15.40
CA LYS A 293 -19.88 -6.74 15.54
C LYS A 293 -19.05 -6.19 16.71
N ILE A 294 -18.17 -5.22 16.44
CA ILE A 294 -17.29 -4.65 17.47
C ILE A 294 -18.10 -4.05 18.65
N LEU A 295 -19.26 -3.45 18.34
CA LEU A 295 -20.16 -2.93 19.39
C LEU A 295 -20.65 -4.04 20.32
N GLN A 296 -21.12 -5.16 19.76
CA GLN A 296 -21.56 -6.32 20.57
C GLN A 296 -20.39 -6.86 21.39
N ARG A 297 -19.23 -6.98 20.76
CA ARG A 297 -18.04 -7.52 21.42
C ARG A 297 -17.61 -6.67 22.63
N PHE A 298 -17.72 -5.34 22.55
CA PHE A 298 -17.42 -4.48 23.68
C PHE A 298 -18.49 -4.56 24.77
N LEU A 299 -19.76 -4.76 24.39
CA LEU A 299 -20.84 -5.04 25.35
C LEU A 299 -20.69 -6.38 26.09
N ASP A 300 -20.02 -7.36 25.47
CA ASP A 300 -19.78 -8.69 26.04
C ASP A 300 -18.57 -8.73 27.01
N ILE A 301 -17.85 -7.62 27.17
CA ILE A 301 -16.73 -7.53 28.12
C ILE A 301 -17.25 -7.70 29.54
N GLN A 302 -16.69 -8.66 30.28
CA GLN A 302 -17.14 -9.02 31.63
C GLN A 302 -16.75 -8.00 32.69
N ASP A 303 -15.66 -7.28 32.48
CA ASP A 303 -15.27 -6.17 33.37
C ASP A 303 -16.02 -4.90 32.94
N HIS A 304 -17.09 -4.60 33.63
CA HIS A 304 -17.92 -3.43 33.35
C HIS A 304 -17.24 -2.10 33.71
N SER A 305 -16.08 -2.11 34.28
CA SER A 305 -15.23 -0.93 34.48
C SER A 305 -14.30 -0.65 33.27
N ASP A 306 -14.23 -1.57 32.32
CA ASP A 306 -13.42 -1.40 31.11
C ASP A 306 -13.94 -0.22 30.26
N VAL A 307 -13.03 0.61 29.79
CA VAL A 307 -13.37 1.80 28.99
C VAL A 307 -14.14 1.47 27.70
N ALA A 308 -13.88 0.29 27.10
CA ALA A 308 -14.56 -0.14 25.89
C ALA A 308 -16.00 -0.57 26.19
N TYR A 309 -16.24 -1.29 27.32
CA TYR A 309 -17.58 -1.62 27.78
C TYR A 309 -18.38 -0.36 28.05
N ILE A 310 -17.82 0.57 28.84
CA ILE A 310 -18.48 1.84 29.21
C ILE A 310 -18.84 2.63 27.94
N ALA A 311 -17.92 2.73 26.99
CA ALA A 311 -18.17 3.44 25.74
C ALA A 311 -19.30 2.80 24.92
N ALA A 312 -19.33 1.46 24.83
CA ALA A 312 -20.38 0.73 24.12
C ALA A 312 -21.76 0.90 24.80
N GLN A 313 -21.82 0.83 26.13
CA GLN A 313 -23.05 1.07 26.90
C GLN A 313 -23.57 2.49 26.76
N ASN A 314 -22.68 3.48 26.84
CA ASN A 314 -23.06 4.88 26.65
C ASN A 314 -23.60 5.12 25.23
N PHE A 315 -22.94 4.54 24.21
CA PHE A 315 -23.41 4.62 22.83
C PHE A 315 -24.83 4.02 22.67
N MET A 316 -25.07 2.81 23.18
CA MET A 316 -26.38 2.18 23.10
C MET A 316 -27.47 3.00 23.82
N THR A 317 -27.13 3.56 24.99
CA THR A 317 -28.02 4.43 25.77
C THR A 317 -28.37 5.71 25.01
N GLU A 318 -27.36 6.36 24.43
CA GLU A 318 -27.54 7.57 23.60
C GLU A 318 -28.47 7.31 22.41
N LYS A 319 -28.31 6.14 21.77
CA LYS A 319 -29.16 5.72 20.65
C LYS A 319 -30.54 5.20 21.05
N GLY A 320 -30.82 5.06 22.35
CA GLY A 320 -32.07 4.47 22.83
C GLY A 320 -32.28 3.03 22.36
N ALA A 321 -31.19 2.31 22.10
CA ALA A 321 -31.23 1.00 21.45
C ALA A 321 -31.02 -0.14 22.48
N SER A 322 -31.84 -1.19 22.35
CA SER A 322 -31.76 -2.40 23.18
C SER A 322 -31.08 -3.58 22.50
N LYS A 323 -30.78 -3.47 21.19
CA LYS A 323 -30.14 -4.53 20.39
C LYS A 323 -29.13 -3.92 19.43
N VAL A 324 -28.00 -4.60 19.23
CA VAL A 324 -27.01 -4.23 18.23
C VAL A 324 -27.51 -4.59 16.83
N THR A 325 -27.58 -3.59 15.95
CA THR A 325 -27.87 -3.76 14.52
C THR A 325 -26.61 -3.51 13.71
N ASP A 326 -26.60 -3.85 12.42
CA ASP A 326 -25.49 -3.57 11.52
C ASP A 326 -25.25 -2.06 11.38
N ALA A 327 -26.33 -1.27 11.33
CA ALA A 327 -26.24 0.19 11.28
C ALA A 327 -25.56 0.77 12.52
N LEU A 328 -25.99 0.35 13.73
CA LEU A 328 -25.37 0.80 14.97
C LEU A 328 -23.91 0.34 15.10
N ASN A 329 -23.60 -0.89 14.66
CA ASN A 329 -22.22 -1.38 14.64
C ASN A 329 -21.33 -0.55 13.70
N ASN A 330 -21.81 -0.24 12.49
CA ASN A 330 -21.08 0.62 11.54
C ASN A 330 -20.85 2.02 12.12
N GLU A 331 -21.85 2.60 12.75
CA GLU A 331 -21.73 3.92 13.38
C GLU A 331 -20.74 3.90 14.56
N PHE A 332 -20.78 2.88 15.41
CA PHE A 332 -19.85 2.71 16.51
C PHE A 332 -18.41 2.47 16.04
N ALA A 333 -18.22 1.63 15.01
CA ALA A 333 -16.94 1.43 14.35
C ALA A 333 -16.39 2.74 13.77
N GLY A 334 -17.27 3.54 13.15
CA GLY A 334 -16.95 4.89 12.67
C GLY A 334 -16.50 5.83 13.79
N MET A 335 -17.18 5.80 14.95
CA MET A 335 -16.79 6.59 16.13
C MET A 335 -15.38 6.21 16.63
N LEU A 336 -15.07 4.93 16.71
CA LEU A 336 -13.73 4.48 17.10
C LEU A 336 -12.67 4.91 16.08
N ALA A 337 -12.96 4.74 14.78
CA ALA A 337 -12.09 5.18 13.71
C ALA A 337 -11.89 6.71 13.72
N GLU A 338 -12.96 7.48 13.99
CA GLU A 338 -12.86 8.94 14.12
C GLU A 338 -11.93 9.35 15.26
N LYS A 339 -12.07 8.75 16.44
CA LYS A 339 -11.16 9.02 17.56
C LYS A 339 -9.70 8.69 17.21
N TYR A 340 -9.49 7.56 16.55
CA TYR A 340 -8.16 7.13 16.11
C TYR A 340 -7.53 8.13 15.14
N TYR A 341 -8.15 8.36 13.99
CA TYR A 341 -7.60 9.21 12.94
C TYR A 341 -7.48 10.67 13.37
N LYS A 342 -8.45 11.16 14.16
CA LYS A 342 -8.43 12.51 14.72
C LYS A 342 -7.22 12.73 15.62
N GLY A 343 -6.94 11.81 16.55
CA GLY A 343 -5.78 11.94 17.45
C GLY A 343 -4.47 12.03 16.68
N VAL A 344 -4.29 11.19 15.65
CA VAL A 344 -3.10 11.21 14.80
C VAL A 344 -3.03 12.50 13.98
N ARG A 345 -4.14 12.95 13.36
CA ARG A 345 -4.20 14.16 12.53
C ARG A 345 -3.91 15.42 13.33
N GLU A 346 -4.56 15.59 14.47
CA GLU A 346 -4.37 16.78 15.34
C GLU A 346 -2.93 16.88 15.88
N ALA A 347 -2.29 15.73 16.13
CA ALA A 347 -0.87 15.70 16.47
C ALA A 347 0.01 16.10 15.28
N LEU A 348 -0.28 15.58 14.08
CA LEU A 348 0.46 15.92 12.87
C LEU A 348 0.36 17.41 12.52
N ASP A 349 -0.83 18.01 12.66
CA ASP A 349 -1.04 19.44 12.40
C ASP A 349 -0.17 20.35 13.27
N LYS A 350 0.20 19.88 14.47
CA LYS A 350 1.09 20.60 15.39
C LYS A 350 2.58 20.37 15.12
N VAL A 351 2.93 19.26 14.47
CA VAL A 351 4.33 18.82 14.30
C VAL A 351 4.83 19.07 12.88
N ASP A 352 4.09 18.65 11.86
CA ASP A 352 4.40 18.87 10.44
C ASP A 352 3.11 18.80 9.59
N PRO A 353 2.37 19.91 9.46
CA PRO A 353 1.10 19.93 8.74
C PRO A 353 1.23 19.69 7.23
N GLN A 354 2.45 19.69 6.68
CA GLN A 354 2.71 19.40 5.26
C GLN A 354 2.99 17.94 4.97
N LEU A 355 3.25 17.12 5.99
CA LEU A 355 3.49 15.69 5.80
C LEU A 355 2.17 14.96 5.52
N LEU A 356 2.09 14.20 4.43
CA LEU A 356 0.87 13.48 4.07
C LEU A 356 0.58 12.34 5.07
N TYR A 357 -0.65 12.33 5.57
CA TYR A 357 -1.17 11.25 6.40
C TYR A 357 -1.92 10.23 5.53
N LEU A 358 -1.41 9.01 5.49
CA LEU A 358 -1.89 7.94 4.60
C LEU A 358 -2.85 6.96 5.31
N GLY A 359 -3.10 7.13 6.61
CA GLY A 359 -3.99 6.27 7.39
C GLY A 359 -3.36 4.92 7.77
N SER A 360 -4.23 3.92 8.04
CA SER A 360 -3.86 2.67 8.68
C SER A 360 -3.97 1.43 7.77
N ARG A 361 -3.96 1.61 6.46
CA ARG A 361 -3.93 0.52 5.49
C ARG A 361 -5.11 -0.46 5.68
N LEU A 362 -6.32 0.06 5.59
CA LEU A 362 -7.57 -0.66 5.87
C LEU A 362 -7.66 -1.99 5.12
N HIS A 363 -7.89 -3.06 5.86
CA HIS A 363 -8.01 -4.43 5.34
C HIS A 363 -9.30 -5.11 5.82
N GLY A 364 -9.65 -6.23 5.21
CA GLY A 364 -10.80 -7.03 5.62
C GLY A 364 -12.12 -6.25 5.61
N THR A 365 -12.97 -6.47 6.61
CA THR A 365 -14.27 -5.83 6.75
C THR A 365 -14.19 -4.31 6.95
N PRO A 366 -13.24 -3.73 7.69
CA PRO A 366 -13.19 -2.28 7.93
C PRO A 366 -13.26 -1.41 6.68
N LYS A 367 -12.65 -1.81 5.57
CA LYS A 367 -12.73 -1.04 4.31
C LYS A 367 -14.13 -1.01 3.67
N TYR A 368 -15.03 -1.89 4.10
CA TYR A 368 -16.42 -1.96 3.64
C TYR A 368 -17.41 -1.32 4.62
N LEU A 369 -16.94 -0.73 5.71
CA LEU A 369 -17.76 -0.01 6.68
C LEU A 369 -17.75 1.48 6.36
N GLU A 370 -18.91 2.02 5.98
CA GLU A 370 -19.07 3.43 5.63
C GLU A 370 -18.56 4.36 6.73
N GLY A 371 -18.91 4.09 8.00
CA GLY A 371 -18.47 4.91 9.13
C GLY A 371 -16.94 4.98 9.26
N VAL A 372 -16.24 3.88 9.03
CA VAL A 372 -14.78 3.82 9.06
C VAL A 372 -14.17 4.58 7.87
N MET A 373 -14.69 4.39 6.66
CA MET A 373 -14.20 5.09 5.47
C MET A 373 -14.42 6.60 5.55
N ARG A 374 -15.57 7.05 6.06
CA ARG A 374 -15.84 8.47 6.30
C ARG A 374 -14.88 9.07 7.33
N ALA A 375 -14.61 8.36 8.41
CA ALA A 375 -13.63 8.79 9.42
C ALA A 375 -12.23 8.89 8.83
N ALA A 376 -11.77 7.88 8.09
CA ALA A 376 -10.48 7.92 7.41
C ALA A 376 -10.41 9.10 6.43
N GLY A 377 -11.42 9.30 5.58
CA GLY A 377 -11.48 10.41 4.62
C GLY A 377 -11.49 11.80 5.26
N LYS A 378 -12.04 11.93 6.47
CA LYS A 378 -12.07 13.21 7.20
C LYS A 378 -10.69 13.65 7.69
N TYR A 379 -9.84 12.72 8.07
CA TYR A 379 -8.57 13.03 8.76
C TYR A 379 -7.31 12.65 7.97
N CYS A 380 -7.39 11.71 7.02
CA CYS A 380 -6.28 11.38 6.14
C CYS A 380 -6.24 12.28 4.90
N ASP A 381 -5.05 12.49 4.36
CA ASP A 381 -4.87 13.15 3.05
C ASP A 381 -5.13 12.16 1.92
N ILE A 382 -4.72 10.91 2.12
CA ILE A 382 -4.95 9.77 1.22
C ILE A 382 -5.39 8.59 2.08
N VAL A 383 -6.45 7.89 1.69
CA VAL A 383 -6.90 6.68 2.39
C VAL A 383 -6.19 5.45 1.83
N SER A 384 -5.42 4.75 2.66
CA SER A 384 -4.71 3.54 2.25
C SER A 384 -5.53 2.28 2.49
N ILE A 385 -5.49 1.35 1.53
CA ILE A 385 -6.28 0.12 1.51
C ILE A 385 -5.39 -1.06 1.13
N ASN A 386 -5.39 -2.12 1.95
CA ASN A 386 -4.83 -3.42 1.60
C ASN A 386 -5.93 -4.27 0.96
N TYR A 387 -5.74 -4.63 -0.33
CA TYR A 387 -6.82 -5.14 -1.15
C TYR A 387 -6.57 -6.59 -1.59
N TYR A 388 -6.93 -7.51 -0.71
CA TYR A 388 -6.81 -8.95 -0.94
C TYR A 388 -8.17 -9.62 -1.18
N SER A 389 -8.12 -10.91 -1.48
CA SER A 389 -9.28 -11.78 -1.65
C SER A 389 -10.20 -11.42 -2.82
N ARG A 390 -9.71 -10.64 -3.77
CA ARG A 390 -10.39 -10.33 -5.03
C ARG A 390 -9.44 -10.55 -6.19
N TRP A 391 -9.92 -11.28 -7.20
CA TRP A 391 -9.17 -11.47 -8.44
C TRP A 391 -9.15 -10.18 -9.27
N SER A 392 -10.29 -9.53 -9.36
CA SER A 392 -10.44 -8.22 -10.01
C SER A 392 -10.85 -7.16 -9.00
N PRO A 393 -10.46 -5.89 -9.19
CA PRO A 393 -11.01 -4.78 -8.41
C PRO A 393 -12.53 -4.69 -8.56
N GLU A 394 -13.20 -4.25 -7.50
CA GLU A 394 -14.64 -4.11 -7.44
C GLU A 394 -15.08 -2.72 -8.00
N GLY A 395 -14.68 -2.46 -9.26
CA GLY A 395 -14.80 -1.14 -9.92
C GLY A 395 -16.22 -0.64 -10.12
N LYS A 396 -17.24 -1.54 -10.12
CA LYS A 396 -18.65 -1.16 -10.27
C LYS A 396 -19.39 -1.03 -8.95
N THR A 397 -18.77 -1.38 -7.83
CA THR A 397 -19.41 -1.44 -6.52
C THR A 397 -18.60 -0.67 -5.48
N TYR A 398 -17.60 -1.29 -4.86
CA TYR A 398 -16.92 -0.71 -3.71
C TYR A 398 -15.94 0.41 -4.04
N ILE A 399 -15.26 0.40 -5.19
CA ILE A 399 -14.32 1.48 -5.54
C ILE A 399 -15.05 2.84 -5.64
N PRO A 400 -16.19 2.98 -6.33
CA PRO A 400 -16.98 4.21 -6.30
C PRO A 400 -17.47 4.59 -4.91
N GLN A 401 -17.89 3.60 -4.09
CA GLN A 401 -18.34 3.83 -2.72
C GLN A 401 -17.20 4.33 -1.83
N TRP A 402 -15.99 3.76 -1.93
CA TRP A 402 -14.85 4.27 -1.17
C TRP A 402 -14.52 5.72 -1.53
N ALA A 403 -14.54 6.06 -2.81
CA ALA A 403 -14.34 7.43 -3.26
C ALA A 403 -15.40 8.39 -2.72
N GLU A 404 -16.67 7.97 -2.71
CA GLU A 404 -17.79 8.74 -2.18
C GLU A 404 -17.68 8.90 -0.66
N TRP A 405 -17.50 7.80 0.07
CA TRP A 405 -17.46 7.83 1.54
C TRP A 405 -16.25 8.58 2.09
N ALA A 406 -15.07 8.37 1.50
CA ALA A 406 -13.87 9.07 1.92
C ALA A 406 -13.85 10.55 1.49
N GLY A 407 -14.40 10.90 0.31
CA GLY A 407 -14.26 12.24 -0.27
C GLY A 407 -12.81 12.67 -0.50
N LYS A 408 -11.88 11.69 -0.53
CA LYS A 408 -10.44 11.83 -0.63
C LYS A 408 -9.88 10.81 -1.64
N PRO A 409 -8.67 11.01 -2.16
CA PRO A 409 -8.02 9.95 -2.93
C PRO A 409 -7.75 8.74 -2.04
N PHE A 410 -7.76 7.55 -2.63
CA PHE A 410 -7.30 6.35 -1.96
C PHE A 410 -6.15 5.70 -2.73
N VAL A 411 -5.37 4.89 -2.04
CA VAL A 411 -4.26 4.13 -2.59
C VAL A 411 -4.35 2.66 -2.15
N VAL A 412 -4.17 1.74 -3.10
CA VAL A 412 -4.02 0.33 -2.78
C VAL A 412 -2.57 0.07 -2.41
N THR A 413 -2.34 -0.27 -1.14
CA THR A 413 -1.01 -0.40 -0.55
C THR A 413 -0.52 -1.83 -0.40
N GLU A 414 -1.42 -2.80 -0.58
CA GLU A 414 -1.08 -4.22 -0.70
C GLU A 414 -2.04 -4.94 -1.63
N PHE A 415 -1.47 -5.60 -2.61
CA PHE A 415 -2.08 -6.66 -3.42
C PHE A 415 -0.95 -7.46 -4.05
N TYR A 416 -1.08 -8.77 -4.15
CA TYR A 416 -0.10 -9.60 -4.84
C TYR A 416 -0.65 -10.99 -5.15
N THR A 417 0.05 -11.69 -6.02
CA THR A 417 -0.10 -13.13 -6.25
C THR A 417 1.26 -13.82 -6.06
N LYS A 418 1.25 -15.12 -5.84
CA LYS A 418 2.43 -15.97 -5.62
C LYS A 418 2.54 -16.96 -6.77
N GLY A 419 3.67 -16.99 -7.51
CA GLY A 419 4.02 -18.06 -8.42
C GLY A 419 4.58 -19.23 -7.60
N VAL A 420 3.99 -20.43 -7.71
CA VAL A 420 4.29 -21.51 -6.76
C VAL A 420 4.96 -22.74 -7.38
N GLU A 421 5.01 -22.85 -8.71
CA GLU A 421 5.56 -24.05 -9.39
C GLU A 421 6.95 -23.80 -10.00
N ASP A 422 7.27 -22.55 -10.36
CA ASP A 422 8.53 -22.15 -11.01
C ASP A 422 9.39 -21.24 -10.16
N SER A 423 9.14 -21.17 -8.87
CA SER A 423 9.85 -20.30 -7.94
C SER A 423 10.20 -21.02 -6.65
N ASP A 424 11.48 -21.04 -6.32
CA ASP A 424 11.95 -21.48 -5.01
C ASP A 424 11.63 -20.47 -3.88
N LEU A 425 11.08 -19.32 -4.24
CA LEU A 425 10.54 -18.33 -3.29
C LEU A 425 9.14 -18.77 -2.83
N ASN A 426 9.04 -19.97 -2.32
CA ASN A 426 7.77 -20.54 -1.89
C ASN A 426 7.28 -19.82 -0.64
N ASN A 427 6.42 -18.82 -0.84
CA ASN A 427 5.64 -18.22 0.23
C ASN A 427 4.54 -19.18 0.67
N GLY A 428 4.84 -20.02 1.64
CA GLY A 428 3.85 -20.91 2.26
C GLY A 428 2.74 -20.17 3.02
N SER A 429 2.84 -18.83 3.14
CA SER A 429 1.89 -17.99 3.88
C SER A 429 1.55 -16.70 3.10
N GLY A 430 0.67 -15.87 3.65
CA GLY A 430 0.29 -14.57 3.08
C GLY A 430 -1.00 -14.61 2.26
N ALA A 431 -1.65 -13.44 2.14
CA ALA A 431 -3.04 -13.30 1.69
C ALA A 431 -3.24 -13.35 0.16
N GLY A 432 -2.15 -13.27 -0.62
CA GLY A 432 -2.24 -13.26 -2.08
C GLY A 432 -2.63 -14.61 -2.68
N PHE A 433 -3.35 -14.60 -3.79
CA PHE A 433 -3.64 -15.82 -4.55
C PHE A 433 -2.37 -16.52 -4.99
N CYS A 434 -2.42 -17.86 -5.03
CA CYS A 434 -1.44 -18.65 -5.75
C CYS A 434 -1.78 -18.69 -7.24
N VAL A 435 -0.77 -18.60 -8.08
CA VAL A 435 -0.81 -18.86 -9.53
C VAL A 435 0.33 -19.84 -9.86
N PRO A 436 0.25 -20.65 -10.95
CA PRO A 436 1.29 -21.62 -11.22
C PRO A 436 2.69 -21.00 -11.38
N THR A 437 2.85 -20.00 -12.22
CA THR A 437 4.15 -19.50 -12.64
C THR A 437 4.36 -18.00 -12.37
N GLN A 438 5.60 -17.55 -12.43
CA GLN A 438 5.95 -16.12 -12.37
C GLN A 438 5.36 -15.34 -13.55
N LYS A 439 5.23 -15.97 -14.72
CA LYS A 439 4.56 -15.37 -15.89
C LYS A 439 3.10 -15.07 -15.61
N GLU A 440 2.38 -16.04 -15.05
CA GLU A 440 0.97 -15.86 -14.62
C GLU A 440 0.83 -14.86 -13.48
N ARG A 441 1.84 -14.76 -12.61
CA ARG A 441 1.92 -13.70 -11.60
C ARG A 441 1.98 -12.31 -12.22
N ALA A 442 2.76 -12.13 -13.29
CA ALA A 442 2.82 -10.88 -14.04
C ALA A 442 1.47 -10.56 -14.70
N TYR A 443 0.79 -11.54 -15.30
CA TYR A 443 -0.54 -11.35 -15.86
C TYR A 443 -1.58 -10.96 -14.81
N ALA A 444 -1.54 -11.58 -13.63
CA ALA A 444 -2.43 -11.24 -12.52
C ALA A 444 -2.18 -9.81 -12.01
N TYR A 445 -0.91 -9.40 -11.90
CA TYR A 445 -0.55 -8.02 -11.54
C TYR A 445 -1.11 -7.02 -12.55
N GLN A 446 -0.86 -7.24 -13.84
CA GLN A 446 -1.37 -6.37 -14.90
C GLN A 446 -2.91 -6.32 -14.90
N HIS A 447 -3.57 -7.47 -14.74
CA HIS A 447 -5.01 -7.56 -14.66
C HIS A 447 -5.58 -6.68 -13.55
N PHE A 448 -5.01 -6.78 -12.35
CA PHE A 448 -5.49 -6.04 -11.19
C PHE A 448 -5.24 -4.54 -11.33
N THR A 449 -4.04 -4.15 -11.78
CA THR A 449 -3.69 -2.74 -11.96
C THR A 449 -4.50 -2.06 -13.05
N LEU A 450 -4.73 -2.72 -14.19
CA LEU A 450 -5.61 -2.20 -15.23
C LEU A 450 -7.06 -2.06 -14.75
N GLY A 451 -7.55 -3.01 -13.95
CA GLY A 451 -8.89 -2.90 -13.36
C GLY A 451 -9.05 -1.76 -12.33
N LEU A 452 -7.94 -1.30 -11.71
CA LEU A 452 -7.96 -0.09 -10.89
C LEU A 452 -7.99 1.20 -11.73
N LEU A 453 -7.57 1.12 -13.01
CA LEU A 453 -7.59 2.26 -13.94
C LEU A 453 -8.94 2.47 -14.62
N GLU A 454 -9.75 1.42 -14.78
CA GLU A 454 -11.11 1.48 -15.35
C GLU A 454 -12.04 2.35 -14.49
#